data_eb2b1d8bf9166167838cb2627bfaf3cc
#
_entry.id   eb2b1d8bf9166167838cb2627bfaf3cc
#
_cell.length_a   1.000
_cell.length_b   1.000
_cell.length_c   1.000
_cell.angle_alpha   90.00
_cell.angle_beta   90.00
_cell.angle_gamma   90.00
#
_symmetry.space_group_name_H-M   'P 1'
#
loop_
_entity.id
_entity.type
_entity.pdbx_description
1 polymer ?
#
loop_
_entity_poly.entity_id
_entity_poly.type
_entity_poly.pdbx_seq_one_letter_code
_entity_poly.pdbx_strand_id
1 'polypeptide(L)'
;MGIDLATIPEDPGCYQFKDESGTILYVGKAKNLKKRVSSYFQKKSIAPRTDILVSLIRDIDVIVTSSEVEALILESNLIKKYQPKYNIDLKDAKSYAFIQISNDPFPRIGIARDRNNKKNGTLYGPFVSAAERDQILKFVKQTFHLRTCRKMTKRACLRSHLGTCAAPCTGRISEPEYQYLVKSADYLLKGKNQDLIADLKKEMQACADSEEYEKALAIRDRIVAIENLSERQYVQRQKKSDEHIINYLVSGDMVYLILFHVERGSLTSKEEFVFPETEDFLDEFILQYYSSVKPPNELILPALPGSGMEEYLTHLRGTHVTLTVPKQGEKKHLLDLAFKNLEVS
;
A
#
# COMPACT_ATOMS: atom_id res chain seq x y z
N MET A 1 35.46 5.60 -25.52
CA MET A 1 35.23 7.04 -25.29
C MET A 1 35.20 7.25 -23.78
N GLY A 2 36.04 8.16 -23.24
CA GLY A 2 36.06 8.42 -21.81
C GLY A 2 34.84 9.29 -21.45
N ILE A 3 34.15 8.96 -20.36
CA ILE A 3 33.07 9.76 -19.81
C ILE A 3 33.68 11.08 -19.32
N ASP A 4 33.24 12.21 -19.87
CA ASP A 4 33.73 13.53 -19.45
C ASP A 4 32.96 14.01 -18.20
N LEU A 5 33.49 13.71 -17.02
CA LEU A 5 32.92 14.14 -15.74
C LEU A 5 33.00 15.65 -15.51
N ALA A 6 33.77 16.39 -16.31
CA ALA A 6 33.92 17.83 -16.14
C ALA A 6 32.70 18.62 -16.59
N THR A 7 31.94 18.07 -17.53
CA THR A 7 30.73 18.68 -18.10
C THR A 7 29.48 18.52 -17.19
N ILE A 8 29.56 17.71 -16.13
CA ILE A 8 28.42 17.47 -15.24
C ILE A 8 28.22 18.70 -14.33
N PRO A 9 26.97 19.26 -14.26
CA PRO A 9 26.68 20.41 -13.42
C PRO A 9 26.72 20.07 -11.91
N GLU A 10 26.89 21.10 -11.09
CA GLU A 10 26.92 20.96 -9.62
C GLU A 10 25.54 21.10 -8.97
N ASP A 11 24.53 21.33 -9.77
CA ASP A 11 23.15 21.53 -9.37
C ASP A 11 22.48 20.22 -8.89
N PRO A 12 21.35 20.29 -8.16
CA PRO A 12 20.54 19.14 -7.84
C PRO A 12 19.88 18.55 -9.09
N GLY A 13 19.66 17.24 -9.09
CA GLY A 13 19.01 16.60 -10.23
C GLY A 13 19.08 15.08 -10.20
N CYS A 14 18.71 14.47 -11.31
CA CYS A 14 18.79 13.04 -11.56
C CYS A 14 19.86 12.70 -12.60
N TYR A 15 20.51 11.56 -12.42
CA TYR A 15 21.43 10.99 -13.40
C TYR A 15 20.98 9.59 -13.81
N GLN A 16 21.31 9.23 -15.04
CA GLN A 16 20.99 7.94 -15.65
C GLN A 16 22.26 7.34 -16.22
N PHE A 17 22.66 6.18 -15.74
CA PHE A 17 23.77 5.42 -16.29
C PHE A 17 23.30 4.50 -17.41
N LYS A 18 23.98 4.52 -18.54
CA LYS A 18 23.64 3.73 -19.73
C LYS A 18 24.79 2.82 -20.13
N ASP A 19 24.44 1.69 -20.73
CA ASP A 19 25.38 0.79 -21.39
C ASP A 19 25.69 1.23 -22.84
N GLU A 20 26.47 0.41 -23.53
CA GLU A 20 26.88 0.64 -24.93
C GLU A 20 25.68 0.62 -25.90
N SER A 21 24.57 -0.04 -25.55
CA SER A 21 23.34 -0.08 -26.34
C SER A 21 22.41 1.11 -26.09
N GLY A 22 22.73 1.99 -25.12
CA GLY A 22 21.89 3.08 -24.66
C GLY A 22 20.81 2.64 -23.66
N THR A 23 20.85 1.39 -23.18
CA THR A 23 19.92 0.88 -22.16
C THR A 23 20.26 1.51 -20.81
N ILE A 24 19.23 2.01 -20.10
CA ILE A 24 19.41 2.60 -18.77
C ILE A 24 19.63 1.47 -17.76
N LEU A 25 20.83 1.48 -17.15
CA LEU A 25 21.25 0.52 -16.14
C LEU A 25 20.83 0.91 -14.73
N TYR A 26 20.91 2.22 -14.42
CA TYR A 26 20.64 2.77 -13.11
C TYR A 26 20.13 4.21 -13.21
N VAL A 27 19.25 4.61 -12.32
CA VAL A 27 18.76 5.97 -12.14
C VAL A 27 18.99 6.36 -10.68
N GLY A 28 19.53 7.56 -10.45
CA GLY A 28 19.71 8.08 -9.10
C GLY A 28 19.56 9.59 -9.05
N LYS A 29 19.32 10.09 -7.85
CA LYS A 29 19.27 11.52 -7.53
C LYS A 29 20.59 12.03 -6.97
N ALA A 30 20.79 13.33 -7.04
CA ALA A 30 21.89 14.00 -6.34
C ALA A 30 21.50 15.42 -5.93
N LYS A 31 21.99 15.86 -4.77
CA LYS A 31 22.00 17.27 -4.38
C LYS A 31 23.07 18.05 -5.16
N ASN A 32 24.16 17.39 -5.54
CA ASN A 32 25.19 17.88 -6.40
C ASN A 32 25.56 16.73 -7.37
N LEU A 33 25.10 16.85 -8.60
CA LEU A 33 25.25 15.82 -9.63
C LEU A 33 26.72 15.49 -9.88
N LYS A 34 27.60 16.50 -10.01
CA LYS A 34 29.02 16.30 -10.26
C LYS A 34 29.72 15.50 -9.18
N LYS A 35 29.50 15.87 -7.90
CA LYS A 35 30.09 15.16 -6.75
C LYS A 35 29.59 13.72 -6.68
N ARG A 36 28.28 13.52 -6.85
CA ARG A 36 27.65 12.18 -6.74
C ARG A 36 28.11 11.26 -7.87
N VAL A 37 28.04 11.70 -9.11
CA VAL A 37 28.46 10.88 -10.25
C VAL A 37 29.97 10.59 -10.18
N SER A 38 30.79 11.58 -9.83
CA SER A 38 32.23 11.37 -9.69
C SER A 38 32.58 10.36 -8.60
N SER A 39 31.80 10.24 -7.54
CA SER A 39 32.04 9.29 -6.44
C SER A 39 32.02 7.83 -6.90
N TYR A 40 31.23 7.49 -7.91
CA TYR A 40 31.19 6.14 -8.48
C TYR A 40 32.50 5.73 -9.16
N PHE A 41 33.24 6.68 -9.70
CA PHE A 41 34.45 6.42 -10.45
C PHE A 41 35.75 6.62 -9.62
N GLN A 42 35.63 7.22 -8.42
CA GLN A 42 36.80 7.55 -7.58
C GLN A 42 37.09 6.54 -6.46
N LYS A 43 36.09 5.78 -6.02
CA LYS A 43 36.24 4.83 -4.91
C LYS A 43 35.93 3.41 -5.38
N LYS A 44 36.70 2.43 -4.90
CA LYS A 44 36.19 1.04 -4.91
C LYS A 44 34.98 0.99 -3.98
N SER A 45 33.86 0.59 -4.52
CA SER A 45 32.60 0.48 -3.77
C SER A 45 32.71 -0.61 -2.70
N ILE A 46 31.96 -0.43 -1.61
CA ILE A 46 31.80 -1.45 -0.57
C ILE A 46 30.93 -2.60 -1.13
N ALA A 47 30.01 -2.30 -2.07
CA ALA A 47 29.10 -3.28 -2.66
C ALA A 47 29.62 -3.79 -4.02
N PRO A 48 29.87 -5.11 -4.17
CA PRO A 48 30.35 -5.71 -5.43
C PRO A 48 29.47 -5.41 -6.64
N ARG A 49 28.17 -5.23 -6.43
CA ARG A 49 27.19 -4.90 -7.47
C ARG A 49 27.44 -3.52 -8.07
N THR A 50 27.88 -2.56 -7.27
CA THR A 50 28.23 -1.22 -7.74
C THR A 50 29.47 -1.24 -8.63
N ASP A 51 30.48 -2.07 -8.31
CA ASP A 51 31.66 -2.23 -9.15
C ASP A 51 31.29 -2.82 -10.52
N ILE A 52 30.37 -3.80 -10.55
CA ILE A 52 29.85 -4.36 -11.81
C ILE A 52 29.10 -3.28 -12.59
N LEU A 53 28.21 -2.52 -11.94
CA LEU A 53 27.50 -1.40 -12.58
C LEU A 53 28.51 -0.44 -13.24
N VAL A 54 29.49 0.05 -12.49
CA VAL A 54 30.50 1.01 -12.98
C VAL A 54 31.24 0.44 -14.18
N SER A 55 31.56 -0.84 -14.21
CA SER A 55 32.26 -1.48 -15.35
C SER A 55 31.44 -1.46 -16.64
N LEU A 56 30.11 -1.42 -16.53
CA LEU A 56 29.16 -1.45 -17.64
C LEU A 56 28.78 -0.07 -18.16
N ILE A 57 28.99 1.00 -17.38
CA ILE A 57 28.64 2.37 -17.77
C ILE A 57 29.46 2.79 -19.01
N ARG A 58 28.76 3.29 -20.01
CA ARG A 58 29.37 3.87 -21.24
C ARG A 58 28.93 5.29 -21.50
N ASP A 59 27.76 5.68 -20.98
CA ASP A 59 27.18 7.01 -21.15
C ASP A 59 26.43 7.45 -19.90
N ILE A 60 26.28 8.76 -19.70
CA ILE A 60 25.60 9.37 -18.54
C ILE A 60 24.73 10.51 -19.04
N ASP A 61 23.42 10.37 -18.82
CA ASP A 61 22.50 11.50 -18.95
C ASP A 61 22.27 12.15 -17.59
N VAL A 62 22.18 13.48 -17.57
CA VAL A 62 21.82 14.25 -16.38
C VAL A 62 20.65 15.16 -16.67
N ILE A 63 19.76 15.30 -15.69
CA ILE A 63 18.61 16.20 -15.73
C ILE A 63 18.68 17.07 -14.47
N VAL A 64 18.91 18.36 -14.67
CA VAL A 64 18.96 19.35 -13.58
C VAL A 64 17.53 19.65 -13.11
N THR A 65 17.34 19.79 -11.81
CA THR A 65 16.07 20.17 -11.19
C THR A 65 16.23 21.41 -10.34
N SER A 66 15.11 22.07 -10.01
CA SER A 66 15.12 23.30 -9.20
C SER A 66 15.27 23.02 -7.70
N SER A 67 15.00 21.78 -7.26
CA SER A 67 15.06 21.37 -5.85
C SER A 67 15.37 19.88 -5.68
N GLU A 68 15.81 19.49 -4.47
CA GLU A 68 16.02 18.09 -4.10
C GLU A 68 14.72 17.27 -4.14
N VAL A 69 13.58 17.88 -3.78
CA VAL A 69 12.27 17.23 -3.83
C VAL A 69 11.85 16.92 -5.27
N GLU A 70 12.10 17.88 -6.18
CA GLU A 70 11.84 17.67 -7.60
C GLU A 70 12.72 16.54 -8.16
N ALA A 71 14.01 16.48 -7.75
CA ALA A 71 14.89 15.36 -8.08
C ALA A 71 14.36 14.02 -7.60
N LEU A 72 13.82 13.93 -6.36
CA LEU A 72 13.21 12.73 -5.80
C LEU A 72 11.97 12.28 -6.61
N ILE A 73 11.08 13.22 -6.95
CA ILE A 73 9.89 12.95 -7.77
C ILE A 73 10.30 12.44 -9.15
N LEU A 74 11.29 13.10 -9.77
CA LEU A 74 11.79 12.73 -11.08
C LEU A 74 12.44 11.34 -11.06
N GLU A 75 13.29 11.05 -10.09
CA GLU A 75 13.91 9.73 -9.89
C GLU A 75 12.85 8.62 -9.81
N SER A 76 11.85 8.79 -8.94
CA SER A 76 10.75 7.84 -8.79
C SER A 76 10.00 7.59 -10.12
N ASN A 77 9.76 8.64 -10.90
CA ASN A 77 9.09 8.53 -12.19
C ASN A 77 9.96 7.82 -13.23
N LEU A 78 11.27 8.12 -13.27
CA LEU A 78 12.22 7.50 -14.18
C LEU A 78 12.43 6.01 -13.87
N ILE A 79 12.54 5.63 -12.58
CA ILE A 79 12.63 4.24 -12.15
C ILE A 79 11.36 3.47 -12.56
N LYS A 80 10.17 4.05 -12.33
CA LYS A 80 8.89 3.43 -12.77
C LYS A 80 8.82 3.25 -14.28
N LYS A 81 9.30 4.22 -15.04
CA LYS A 81 9.24 4.21 -16.50
C LYS A 81 10.19 3.19 -17.12
N TYR A 82 11.43 3.16 -16.65
CA TYR A 82 12.51 2.40 -17.28
C TYR A 82 12.82 1.07 -16.59
N GLN A 83 12.41 0.89 -15.33
CA GLN A 83 12.66 -0.33 -14.53
C GLN A 83 14.14 -0.78 -14.62
N PRO A 84 15.12 0.08 -14.25
CA PRO A 84 16.52 -0.20 -14.50
C PRO A 84 17.00 -1.41 -13.70
N LYS A 85 17.85 -2.24 -14.31
CA LYS A 85 18.32 -3.51 -13.72
C LYS A 85 19.07 -3.36 -12.39
N TYR A 86 19.73 -2.24 -12.17
CA TYR A 86 20.59 -2.02 -11.00
C TYR A 86 19.92 -1.22 -9.89
N ASN A 87 18.73 -0.66 -10.11
CA ASN A 87 17.90 -0.16 -9.03
C ASN A 87 17.27 -1.30 -8.24
N ILE A 88 16.79 -1.03 -7.05
CA ILE A 88 16.05 -2.00 -6.22
C ILE A 88 14.78 -2.42 -6.97
N ASP A 89 14.51 -3.72 -6.99
CA ASP A 89 13.29 -4.29 -7.55
C ASP A 89 12.43 -4.86 -6.43
N LEU A 90 11.33 -4.17 -6.11
CA LEU A 90 10.40 -4.57 -5.05
C LEU A 90 9.32 -5.56 -5.55
N LYS A 91 9.58 -6.34 -6.60
CA LYS A 91 8.62 -7.29 -7.19
C LYS A 91 8.11 -8.33 -6.20
N ASP A 92 8.89 -8.68 -5.20
CA ASP A 92 8.53 -9.66 -4.18
C ASP A 92 7.76 -9.07 -2.99
N ALA A 93 7.49 -7.76 -2.98
CA ALA A 93 6.58 -7.16 -2.03
C ALA A 93 5.21 -7.82 -2.16
N LYS A 94 4.75 -8.51 -1.10
CA LYS A 94 3.42 -9.10 -1.04
C LYS A 94 2.41 -8.01 -1.39
N SER A 95 1.79 -8.09 -2.57
CA SER A 95 0.87 -7.08 -3.08
C SER A 95 -0.29 -6.90 -2.11
N TYR A 96 -0.62 -5.64 -1.80
CA TYR A 96 -1.77 -5.32 -0.96
C TYR A 96 -3.02 -6.03 -1.48
N ALA A 97 -3.79 -6.56 -0.56
CA ALA A 97 -5.05 -7.18 -0.90
C ALA A 97 -6.18 -6.15 -0.85
N PHE A 98 -7.09 -6.28 -1.80
CA PHE A 98 -8.30 -5.48 -1.94
C PHE A 98 -9.52 -6.35 -1.64
N ILE A 99 -10.60 -5.75 -1.16
CA ILE A 99 -11.92 -6.35 -1.27
C ILE A 99 -12.44 -6.03 -2.66
N GLN A 100 -12.96 -7.02 -3.36
CA GLN A 100 -13.51 -6.86 -4.71
C GLN A 100 -14.98 -7.24 -4.73
N ILE A 101 -15.79 -6.39 -5.36
CA ILE A 101 -17.16 -6.72 -5.78
C ILE A 101 -17.13 -6.84 -7.31
N SER A 102 -17.52 -8.00 -7.85
CA SER A 102 -17.49 -8.27 -9.30
C SER A 102 -18.61 -7.55 -10.06
N ASN A 103 -18.48 -7.44 -11.39
CA ASN A 103 -19.46 -6.79 -12.28
C ASN A 103 -20.45 -7.77 -12.90
N ASP A 104 -20.83 -8.83 -12.20
CA ASP A 104 -21.83 -9.79 -12.65
C ASP A 104 -23.26 -9.27 -12.37
N PRO A 105 -24.32 -9.80 -13.01
CA PRO A 105 -25.71 -9.49 -12.63
C PRO A 105 -26.01 -9.75 -11.15
N PHE A 106 -25.40 -10.79 -10.60
CA PHE A 106 -25.36 -11.04 -9.15
C PHE A 106 -23.91 -10.94 -8.67
N PRO A 107 -23.39 -9.75 -8.32
CA PRO A 107 -21.99 -9.55 -7.95
C PRO A 107 -21.55 -10.44 -6.77
N ARG A 108 -20.35 -10.97 -6.84
CA ARG A 108 -19.71 -11.68 -5.73
C ARG A 108 -18.73 -10.80 -5.00
N ILE A 109 -18.60 -11.02 -3.69
CA ILE A 109 -17.57 -10.35 -2.90
C ILE A 109 -16.41 -11.32 -2.61
N GLY A 110 -15.18 -10.82 -2.68
CA GLY A 110 -13.98 -11.62 -2.43
C GLY A 110 -12.74 -10.78 -2.22
N ILE A 111 -11.59 -11.44 -2.10
CA ILE A 111 -10.28 -10.80 -1.99
C ILE A 111 -9.63 -10.81 -3.37
N ALA A 112 -9.07 -9.67 -3.78
CA ALA A 112 -8.22 -9.53 -4.96
C ALA A 112 -6.84 -9.04 -4.52
N ARG A 113 -5.78 -9.52 -5.19
CA ARG A 113 -4.38 -9.13 -4.93
C ARG A 113 -3.76 -8.33 -6.08
N ASP A 114 -4.41 -8.33 -7.23
CA ASP A 114 -3.91 -7.65 -8.42
C ASP A 114 -4.68 -6.37 -8.68
N ARG A 115 -3.99 -5.23 -8.74
CA ARG A 115 -4.53 -3.92 -9.11
C ARG A 115 -5.05 -3.87 -10.55
N ASN A 116 -4.47 -4.68 -11.44
CA ASN A 116 -4.88 -4.74 -12.85
C ASN A 116 -6.24 -5.42 -13.04
N ASN A 117 -6.78 -6.02 -11.99
CA ASN A 117 -8.06 -6.73 -11.99
C ASN A 117 -9.30 -5.78 -11.94
N LYS A 118 -9.12 -4.47 -12.16
CA LYS A 118 -10.21 -3.48 -12.26
C LYS A 118 -11.24 -3.83 -13.33
N LYS A 119 -10.84 -4.57 -14.38
CA LYS A 119 -11.76 -5.03 -15.44
C LYS A 119 -12.84 -6.00 -14.91
N ASN A 120 -12.61 -6.66 -13.79
CA ASN A 120 -13.49 -7.69 -13.23
C ASN A 120 -14.36 -7.22 -12.06
N GLY A 121 -14.38 -5.91 -11.75
CA GLY A 121 -15.21 -5.35 -10.67
C GLY A 121 -14.59 -4.17 -9.94
N THR A 122 -15.32 -3.67 -8.94
CA THR A 122 -14.88 -2.56 -8.09
C THR A 122 -13.95 -3.06 -6.99
N LEU A 123 -12.81 -2.37 -6.81
CA LEU A 123 -11.82 -2.67 -5.78
C LEU A 123 -11.93 -1.65 -4.64
N TYR A 124 -11.90 -2.12 -3.40
CA TYR A 124 -11.91 -1.33 -2.17
C TYR A 124 -10.64 -1.60 -1.37
N GLY A 125 -10.03 -0.57 -0.85
CA GLY A 125 -8.72 -0.62 -0.20
C GLY A 125 -7.69 0.19 -0.98
N PRO A 126 -6.39 0.01 -0.84
CA PRO A 126 -5.71 -1.18 -0.30
C PRO A 126 -5.87 -1.35 1.22
N PHE A 127 -5.97 -2.58 1.68
CA PHE A 127 -5.95 -2.90 3.11
C PHE A 127 -4.52 -3.24 3.51
N VAL A 128 -3.98 -2.47 4.43
CA VAL A 128 -2.65 -2.69 4.99
C VAL A 128 -2.66 -3.93 5.89
N SER A 129 -3.69 -4.07 6.72
CA SER A 129 -3.87 -5.20 7.62
C SER A 129 -4.76 -6.29 7.00
N ALA A 130 -4.22 -7.52 6.91
CA ALA A 130 -5.01 -8.67 6.50
C ALA A 130 -6.14 -8.98 7.50
N ALA A 131 -5.91 -8.77 8.80
CA ALA A 131 -6.90 -8.98 9.85
C ALA A 131 -8.06 -7.98 9.73
N GLU A 132 -7.78 -6.70 9.53
CA GLU A 132 -8.80 -5.66 9.31
C GLU A 132 -9.62 -5.95 8.06
N ARG A 133 -8.95 -6.23 6.94
CA ARG A 133 -9.62 -6.63 5.68
C ARG A 133 -10.57 -7.81 5.91
N ASP A 134 -10.11 -8.85 6.60
CA ASP A 134 -10.89 -10.06 6.81
C ASP A 134 -12.06 -9.83 7.76
N GLN A 135 -11.90 -8.96 8.77
CA GLN A 135 -13.00 -8.51 9.63
C GLN A 135 -14.07 -7.74 8.85
N ILE A 136 -13.66 -6.75 8.04
CA ILE A 136 -14.57 -5.98 7.20
C ILE A 136 -15.26 -6.89 6.18
N LEU A 137 -14.51 -7.77 5.52
CA LEU A 137 -15.07 -8.72 4.56
C LEU A 137 -16.06 -9.68 5.22
N LYS A 138 -15.76 -10.19 6.41
CA LYS A 138 -16.65 -11.04 7.21
C LYS A 138 -17.92 -10.27 7.57
N PHE A 139 -17.80 -9.05 8.06
CA PHE A 139 -18.92 -8.18 8.41
C PHE A 139 -19.84 -7.94 7.19
N VAL A 140 -19.27 -7.50 6.05
CA VAL A 140 -20.05 -7.25 4.83
C VAL A 140 -20.79 -8.50 4.36
N LYS A 141 -20.15 -9.67 4.41
CA LYS A 141 -20.78 -10.94 4.05
C LYS A 141 -21.95 -11.30 4.95
N GLN A 142 -21.81 -11.07 6.25
CA GLN A 142 -22.84 -11.39 7.25
C GLN A 142 -24.01 -10.42 7.21
N THR A 143 -23.74 -9.12 7.00
CA THR A 143 -24.75 -8.06 7.02
C THR A 143 -25.57 -7.99 5.72
N PHE A 144 -24.91 -8.16 4.57
CA PHE A 144 -25.56 -8.02 3.26
C PHE A 144 -25.76 -9.34 2.53
N HIS A 145 -25.42 -10.47 3.12
CA HIS A 145 -25.64 -11.83 2.57
C HIS A 145 -25.14 -12.02 1.14
N LEU A 146 -24.04 -11.31 0.75
CA LEU A 146 -23.52 -11.38 -0.60
C LEU A 146 -22.87 -12.73 -0.89
N ARG A 147 -23.06 -13.21 -2.13
CA ARG A 147 -22.44 -14.45 -2.58
C ARG A 147 -20.91 -14.32 -2.69
N THR A 148 -20.22 -15.44 -2.50
CA THR A 148 -18.77 -15.55 -2.62
C THR A 148 -18.35 -16.59 -3.66
N CYS A 149 -19.28 -17.43 -4.12
CA CYS A 149 -19.02 -18.48 -5.10
C CYS A 149 -18.62 -17.90 -6.46
N ARG A 150 -17.64 -18.52 -7.12
CA ARG A 150 -17.22 -18.14 -8.48
C ARG A 150 -18.25 -18.55 -9.53
N LYS A 151 -18.78 -19.78 -9.40
CA LYS A 151 -19.82 -20.31 -10.31
C LYS A 151 -21.12 -20.44 -9.53
N MET A 152 -22.21 -19.96 -10.08
CA MET A 152 -23.55 -20.19 -9.54
C MET A 152 -24.05 -21.56 -10.00
N THR A 153 -24.47 -22.38 -9.04
CA THR A 153 -25.09 -23.66 -9.31
C THR A 153 -26.61 -23.52 -9.09
N LYS A 154 -27.41 -24.32 -9.76
CA LYS A 154 -28.87 -24.31 -9.56
C LYS A 154 -29.32 -24.93 -8.23
N ARG A 155 -28.36 -25.42 -7.40
CA ARG A 155 -28.65 -26.05 -6.10
C ARG A 155 -28.20 -25.13 -4.96
N ALA A 156 -29.03 -25.11 -3.89
CA ALA A 156 -28.67 -24.40 -2.67
C ALA A 156 -27.40 -24.99 -2.04
N CYS A 157 -26.45 -24.14 -1.69
CA CYS A 157 -25.20 -24.51 -1.02
C CYS A 157 -25.33 -24.34 0.51
N LEU A 158 -24.36 -24.83 1.26
CA LEU A 158 -24.32 -24.72 2.72
C LEU A 158 -24.57 -23.28 3.21
N ARG A 159 -24.00 -22.29 2.55
CA ARG A 159 -24.17 -20.86 2.92
C ARG A 159 -25.61 -20.37 2.77
N SER A 160 -26.34 -20.89 1.78
CA SER A 160 -27.78 -20.63 1.62
C SER A 160 -28.56 -21.19 2.79
N HIS A 161 -28.25 -22.43 3.22
CA HIS A 161 -28.89 -23.06 4.36
C HIS A 161 -28.57 -22.37 5.69
N LEU A 162 -27.36 -21.87 5.84
CA LEU A 162 -26.92 -21.12 7.02
C LEU A 162 -27.37 -19.65 7.02
N GLY A 163 -28.15 -19.20 6.03
CA GLY A 163 -28.61 -17.82 5.95
C GLY A 163 -27.52 -16.79 5.67
N THR A 164 -26.27 -17.21 5.37
CA THR A 164 -25.14 -16.29 5.14
C THR A 164 -24.96 -15.87 3.67
N CYS A 165 -25.92 -16.23 2.81
CA CYS A 165 -25.98 -15.84 1.40
C CYS A 165 -27.46 -15.73 0.99
N ALA A 166 -27.81 -14.65 0.30
CA ALA A 166 -29.17 -14.42 -0.23
C ALA A 166 -29.61 -15.42 -1.31
N ALA A 167 -28.71 -16.35 -1.69
CA ALA A 167 -28.96 -17.47 -2.60
C ALA A 167 -29.57 -17.09 -3.97
N PRO A 168 -28.98 -16.14 -4.70
CA PRO A 168 -29.49 -15.77 -6.04
C PRO A 168 -29.46 -16.94 -7.03
N CYS A 169 -28.60 -17.94 -6.79
CA CYS A 169 -28.50 -19.14 -7.61
C CYS A 169 -29.75 -20.05 -7.59
N THR A 170 -30.63 -19.88 -6.61
CA THR A 170 -31.88 -20.64 -6.48
C THR A 170 -33.15 -19.82 -6.75
N GLY A 171 -32.98 -18.56 -7.18
CA GLY A 171 -34.11 -17.65 -7.43
C GLY A 171 -34.79 -17.12 -6.19
N ARG A 172 -34.18 -17.26 -4.99
CA ARG A 172 -34.78 -16.77 -3.72
C ARG A 172 -34.79 -15.24 -3.61
N ILE A 173 -33.99 -14.55 -4.41
CA ILE A 173 -33.91 -13.11 -4.45
C ILE A 173 -33.87 -12.66 -5.91
N SER A 174 -34.59 -11.61 -6.25
CA SER A 174 -34.56 -10.99 -7.57
C SER A 174 -33.25 -10.20 -7.81
N GLU A 175 -32.94 -9.93 -9.07
CA GLU A 175 -31.77 -9.14 -9.41
C GLU A 175 -31.82 -7.72 -8.83
N PRO A 176 -32.93 -6.95 -8.91
CA PRO A 176 -33.00 -5.62 -8.31
C PRO A 176 -32.80 -5.62 -6.79
N GLU A 177 -33.40 -6.56 -6.08
CA GLU A 177 -33.21 -6.70 -4.63
C GLU A 177 -31.76 -7.04 -4.28
N TYR A 178 -31.13 -7.92 -5.06
CA TYR A 178 -29.73 -8.26 -4.84
C TYR A 178 -28.79 -7.07 -5.12
N GLN A 179 -29.06 -6.30 -6.19
CA GLN A 179 -28.32 -5.09 -6.51
C GLN A 179 -28.43 -4.03 -5.42
N TYR A 180 -29.58 -3.94 -4.74
CA TYR A 180 -29.75 -3.07 -3.57
C TYR A 180 -28.81 -3.48 -2.42
N LEU A 181 -28.67 -4.77 -2.13
CA LEU A 181 -27.70 -5.27 -1.13
C LEU A 181 -26.25 -4.94 -1.52
N VAL A 182 -25.93 -5.06 -2.81
CA VAL A 182 -24.60 -4.70 -3.35
C VAL A 182 -24.32 -3.22 -3.19
N LYS A 183 -25.30 -2.35 -3.50
CA LYS A 183 -25.17 -0.89 -3.34
C LYS A 183 -24.98 -0.50 -1.87
N SER A 184 -25.67 -1.15 -0.95
CA SER A 184 -25.51 -0.93 0.49
C SER A 184 -24.11 -1.35 0.97
N ALA A 185 -23.58 -2.46 0.46
CA ALA A 185 -22.22 -2.89 0.73
C ALA A 185 -21.17 -1.93 0.13
N ASP A 186 -21.43 -1.38 -1.06
CA ASP A 186 -20.57 -0.36 -1.70
C ASP A 186 -20.47 0.92 -0.85
N TYR A 187 -21.60 1.41 -0.32
CA TYR A 187 -21.63 2.57 0.57
C TYR A 187 -20.78 2.34 1.83
N LEU A 188 -20.94 1.19 2.47
CA LEU A 188 -20.16 0.82 3.65
C LEU A 188 -18.66 0.73 3.33
N LEU A 189 -18.28 0.06 2.25
CA LEU A 189 -16.89 -0.10 1.84
C LEU A 189 -16.23 1.22 1.41
N LYS A 190 -17.02 2.20 0.98
CA LYS A 190 -16.58 3.59 0.68
C LYS A 190 -16.54 4.48 1.92
N GLY A 191 -16.96 4.00 3.09
CA GLY A 191 -17.00 4.78 4.33
C GLY A 191 -18.19 5.75 4.43
N LYS A 192 -19.18 5.64 3.54
CA LYS A 192 -20.42 6.46 3.54
C LYS A 192 -21.46 5.88 4.48
N ASN A 193 -21.07 5.62 5.73
CA ASN A 193 -21.92 4.91 6.70
C ASN A 193 -23.14 5.71 7.12
N GLN A 194 -23.03 7.04 7.25
CA GLN A 194 -24.14 7.89 7.65
C GLN A 194 -25.23 7.95 6.58
N ASP A 195 -24.86 8.06 5.31
CA ASP A 195 -25.82 8.05 4.20
C ASP A 195 -26.58 6.72 4.15
N LEU A 196 -25.85 5.61 4.31
CA LEU A 196 -26.42 4.27 4.36
C LEU A 196 -27.40 4.09 5.54
N ILE A 197 -27.03 4.56 6.73
CA ILE A 197 -27.91 4.48 7.92
C ILE A 197 -29.17 5.32 7.71
N ALA A 198 -29.06 6.50 7.11
CA ALA A 198 -30.22 7.35 6.82
C ALA A 198 -31.21 6.68 5.86
N ASP A 199 -30.70 6.03 4.80
CA ASP A 199 -31.52 5.31 3.83
C ASP A 199 -32.17 4.07 4.46
N LEU A 200 -31.42 3.30 5.26
CA LEU A 200 -31.95 2.14 6.00
C LEU A 200 -33.02 2.55 7.04
N LYS A 201 -32.88 3.69 7.71
CA LYS A 201 -33.89 4.20 8.65
C LYS A 201 -35.21 4.54 7.94
N LYS A 202 -35.15 5.12 6.73
CA LYS A 202 -36.35 5.37 5.91
C LYS A 202 -37.03 4.07 5.48
N GLU A 203 -36.25 3.08 5.04
CA GLU A 203 -36.77 1.79 4.65
C GLU A 203 -37.40 1.05 5.84
N MET A 204 -36.74 1.08 7.00
CA MET A 204 -37.28 0.51 8.23
C MET A 204 -38.64 1.10 8.60
N GLN A 205 -38.79 2.43 8.49
CA GLN A 205 -40.06 3.12 8.78
C GLN A 205 -41.14 2.70 7.76
N ALA A 206 -40.79 2.67 6.46
CA ALA A 206 -41.76 2.23 5.44
C ALA A 206 -42.25 0.80 5.65
N CYS A 207 -41.36 -0.13 6.04
CA CYS A 207 -41.76 -1.50 6.41
C CYS A 207 -42.63 -1.52 7.66
N ALA A 208 -42.35 -0.69 8.66
CA ALA A 208 -43.15 -0.59 9.87
C ALA A 208 -44.57 -0.04 9.58
N ASP A 209 -44.67 0.99 8.73
CA ASP A 209 -45.90 1.59 8.30
C ASP A 209 -46.78 0.61 7.46
N SER A 210 -46.11 -0.35 6.79
CA SER A 210 -46.77 -1.43 6.03
C SER A 210 -47.04 -2.69 6.87
N GLU A 211 -46.84 -2.63 8.19
CA GLU A 211 -46.98 -3.75 9.14
C GLU A 211 -46.03 -4.94 8.87
N GLU A 212 -44.98 -4.76 8.05
CA GLU A 212 -43.97 -5.78 7.78
C GLU A 212 -42.87 -5.81 8.87
N TYR A 213 -43.29 -6.08 10.11
CA TYR A 213 -42.47 -5.96 11.32
C TYR A 213 -41.19 -6.83 11.30
N GLU A 214 -41.25 -8.04 10.72
CA GLU A 214 -40.07 -8.91 10.60
C GLU A 214 -38.99 -8.28 9.69
N LYS A 215 -39.38 -7.65 8.59
CA LYS A 215 -38.45 -6.93 7.71
C LYS A 215 -37.88 -5.69 8.40
N ALA A 216 -38.74 -4.91 9.08
CA ALA A 216 -38.32 -3.75 9.85
C ALA A 216 -37.30 -4.13 10.94
N LEU A 217 -37.52 -5.26 11.63
CA LEU A 217 -36.59 -5.81 12.62
C LEU A 217 -35.23 -6.14 12.00
N ALA A 218 -35.22 -6.84 10.85
CA ALA A 218 -33.98 -7.19 10.16
C ALA A 218 -33.19 -5.96 9.71
N ILE A 219 -33.88 -4.89 9.28
CA ILE A 219 -33.25 -3.62 8.89
C ILE A 219 -32.70 -2.90 10.13
N ARG A 220 -33.43 -2.88 11.24
CA ARG A 220 -32.95 -2.32 12.52
C ARG A 220 -31.67 -3.01 12.97
N ASP A 221 -31.63 -4.34 12.93
CA ASP A 221 -30.44 -5.10 13.34
C ASP A 221 -29.23 -4.81 12.44
N ARG A 222 -29.46 -4.54 11.13
CA ARG A 222 -28.41 -4.06 10.22
C ARG A 222 -27.91 -2.67 10.60
N ILE A 223 -28.80 -1.74 10.93
CA ILE A 223 -28.43 -0.39 11.36
C ILE A 223 -27.54 -0.46 12.60
N VAL A 224 -27.96 -1.19 13.64
CA VAL A 224 -27.18 -1.38 14.87
C VAL A 224 -25.81 -1.99 14.59
N ALA A 225 -25.73 -2.97 13.70
CA ALA A 225 -24.46 -3.59 13.32
C ALA A 225 -23.52 -2.58 12.63
N ILE A 226 -24.04 -1.72 11.75
CA ILE A 226 -23.26 -0.68 11.05
C ILE A 226 -22.82 0.42 12.02
N GLU A 227 -23.70 0.86 12.92
CA GLU A 227 -23.39 1.85 13.96
C GLU A 227 -22.27 1.33 14.88
N ASN A 228 -22.36 0.10 15.37
CA ASN A 228 -21.32 -0.55 16.18
C ASN A 228 -19.98 -0.68 15.45
N LEU A 229 -19.98 -0.97 14.14
CA LEU A 229 -18.75 -0.99 13.34
C LEU A 229 -18.15 0.41 13.24
N SER A 230 -18.99 1.41 12.99
CA SER A 230 -18.59 2.81 12.86
C SER A 230 -18.03 3.36 14.19
N GLU A 231 -18.64 3.04 15.32
CA GLU A 231 -18.16 3.42 16.66
C GLU A 231 -16.80 2.77 16.96
N ARG A 232 -16.62 1.48 16.67
CA ARG A 232 -15.32 0.82 16.82
C ARG A 232 -14.25 1.49 15.97
N GLN A 233 -14.54 1.82 14.71
CA GLN A 233 -13.63 2.56 13.84
C GLN A 233 -13.39 3.98 14.36
N TYR A 234 -14.40 4.66 14.93
CA TYR A 234 -14.27 6.02 15.46
C TYR A 234 -13.45 6.06 16.75
N VAL A 235 -13.72 5.16 17.72
CA VAL A 235 -12.93 5.02 18.96
C VAL A 235 -11.49 4.64 18.66
N GLN A 236 -11.29 3.80 17.64
CA GLN A 236 -9.96 3.49 17.14
C GLN A 236 -9.30 4.70 16.43
N ARG A 237 -10.02 5.59 15.72
CA ARG A 237 -9.48 6.79 15.07
C ARG A 237 -9.01 7.88 16.05
N GLN A 238 -9.52 7.93 17.26
CA GLN A 238 -9.13 8.95 18.26
C GLN A 238 -7.83 8.66 19.02
N LYS A 239 -7.26 7.46 18.90
CA LYS A 239 -6.02 7.10 19.61
C LYS A 239 -4.88 6.82 18.64
N LYS A 240 -3.93 7.78 18.55
CA LYS A 240 -2.59 7.73 17.94
C LYS A 240 -2.49 7.72 16.41
N SER A 241 -1.44 8.34 15.93
CA SER A 241 -1.01 8.44 14.51
C SER A 241 -0.68 7.08 13.91
N ASP A 242 -0.85 6.95 12.60
CA ASP A 242 -0.33 5.82 11.84
C ASP A 242 1.19 5.98 11.75
N GLU A 243 1.92 4.95 12.15
CA GLU A 243 3.37 4.91 12.17
C GLU A 243 3.85 3.70 11.37
N HIS A 244 4.88 3.89 10.56
CA HIS A 244 5.61 2.78 9.97
C HIS A 244 7.00 2.70 10.58
N ILE A 245 7.45 1.48 10.89
CA ILE A 245 8.76 1.23 11.46
C ILE A 245 9.54 0.39 10.46
N ILE A 246 10.64 0.92 9.99
CA ILE A 246 11.55 0.24 9.09
C ILE A 246 12.84 -0.08 9.85
N ASN A 247 13.27 -1.32 9.77
CA ASN A 247 14.61 -1.71 10.16
C ASN A 247 15.19 -2.70 9.14
N TYR A 248 16.49 -2.85 9.13
CA TYR A 248 17.19 -3.68 8.17
C TYR A 248 18.44 -4.33 8.75
N LEU A 249 18.85 -5.43 8.13
CA LEU A 249 20.11 -6.13 8.36
C LEU A 249 20.81 -6.32 7.01
N VAL A 250 22.08 -5.96 6.94
CA VAL A 250 22.93 -6.23 5.77
C VAL A 250 23.72 -7.49 6.05
N SER A 251 23.61 -8.48 5.17
CA SER A 251 24.36 -9.73 5.27
C SER A 251 24.90 -10.13 3.89
N GLY A 252 26.21 -10.16 3.76
CA GLY A 252 26.88 -10.34 2.46
C GLY A 252 26.61 -9.13 1.55
N ASP A 253 26.04 -9.40 0.38
CA ASP A 253 25.64 -8.42 -0.64
C ASP A 253 24.11 -8.18 -0.70
N MET A 254 23.40 -8.61 0.35
CA MET A 254 21.95 -8.53 0.44
C MET A 254 21.50 -7.72 1.63
N VAL A 255 20.44 -6.94 1.43
CA VAL A 255 19.70 -6.24 2.48
C VAL A 255 18.42 -7.02 2.79
N TYR A 256 18.24 -7.35 4.05
CA TYR A 256 17.02 -7.89 4.62
C TYR A 256 16.32 -6.74 5.34
N LEU A 257 15.15 -6.33 4.88
CA LEU A 257 14.42 -5.19 5.42
C LEU A 257 13.05 -5.64 5.92
N ILE A 258 12.68 -5.15 7.09
CA ILE A 258 11.36 -5.34 7.68
C ILE A 258 10.65 -4.01 7.82
N LEU A 259 9.38 -4.00 7.49
CA LEU A 259 8.49 -2.88 7.65
C LEU A 259 7.31 -3.29 8.52
N PHE A 260 7.16 -2.65 9.67
CA PHE A 260 6.02 -2.79 10.55
C PHE A 260 5.04 -1.65 10.34
N HIS A 261 3.76 -1.98 10.24
CA HIS A 261 2.68 -1.01 10.26
C HIS A 261 2.11 -0.95 11.67
N VAL A 262 2.10 0.22 12.26
CA VAL A 262 1.53 0.48 13.57
C VAL A 262 0.40 1.47 13.40
N GLU A 263 -0.81 0.99 13.63
CA GLU A 263 -2.01 1.82 13.64
C GLU A 263 -2.48 1.99 15.08
N ARG A 264 -2.56 3.24 15.53
CA ARG A 264 -3.08 3.59 16.86
C ARG A 264 -2.33 2.92 18.02
N GLY A 265 -1.02 2.75 17.82
CA GLY A 265 -0.14 2.14 18.81
C GLY A 265 -0.20 0.62 18.89
N SER A 266 -0.86 -0.04 17.93
CA SER A 266 -0.90 -1.50 17.80
C SER A 266 -0.23 -1.92 16.50
N LEU A 267 0.64 -2.92 16.56
CA LEU A 267 1.25 -3.54 15.38
C LEU A 267 0.15 -4.26 14.59
N THR A 268 -0.12 -3.80 13.36
CA THR A 268 -1.20 -4.32 12.52
C THR A 268 -0.70 -5.27 11.43
N SER A 269 0.47 -5.01 10.87
CA SER A 269 1.07 -5.90 9.86
C SER A 269 2.59 -5.80 9.82
N LYS A 270 3.19 -6.82 9.21
CA LYS A 270 4.61 -6.99 8.97
C LYS A 270 4.81 -7.30 7.49
N GLU A 271 5.75 -6.60 6.87
CA GLU A 271 6.22 -6.90 5.51
C GLU A 271 7.73 -7.11 5.54
N GLU A 272 8.22 -8.04 4.74
CA GLU A 272 9.64 -8.37 4.62
C GLU A 272 10.08 -8.22 3.17
N PHE A 273 11.27 -7.68 2.98
CA PHE A 273 11.86 -7.44 1.68
C PHE A 273 13.30 -7.91 1.68
N VAL A 274 13.72 -8.49 0.58
CA VAL A 274 15.11 -8.91 0.37
C VAL A 274 15.55 -8.39 -1.00
N PHE A 275 16.62 -7.64 -1.02
CA PHE A 275 17.15 -7.07 -2.25
C PHE A 275 18.66 -6.86 -2.15
N PRO A 276 19.38 -6.77 -3.28
CA PRO A 276 20.82 -6.52 -3.25
C PRO A 276 21.17 -5.17 -2.62
N GLU A 277 22.28 -5.15 -1.86
CA GLU A 277 22.80 -3.91 -1.26
C GLU A 277 23.21 -2.92 -2.34
N THR A 278 22.77 -1.65 -2.17
CA THR A 278 23.24 -0.49 -2.90
C THR A 278 23.63 0.60 -1.90
N GLU A 279 24.42 1.59 -2.31
CA GLU A 279 24.90 2.63 -1.39
C GLU A 279 23.75 3.43 -0.76
N ASP A 280 22.66 3.66 -1.50
CA ASP A 280 21.48 4.41 -1.06
C ASP A 280 20.22 3.53 -0.93
N PHE A 281 20.37 2.25 -0.60
CA PHE A 281 19.27 1.29 -0.60
C PHE A 281 18.06 1.74 0.23
N LEU A 282 18.26 2.45 1.36
CA LEU A 282 17.19 2.92 2.21
C LEU A 282 16.36 4.00 1.53
N ASP A 283 17.01 4.94 0.86
CA ASP A 283 16.38 5.99 0.07
C ASP A 283 15.62 5.39 -1.11
N GLU A 284 16.23 4.48 -1.86
CA GLU A 284 15.61 3.80 -2.98
C GLU A 284 14.38 2.98 -2.53
N PHE A 285 14.49 2.28 -1.39
CA PHE A 285 13.37 1.53 -0.83
C PHE A 285 12.19 2.46 -0.48
N ILE A 286 12.44 3.54 0.26
CA ILE A 286 11.41 4.51 0.67
C ILE A 286 10.74 5.12 -0.56
N LEU A 287 11.51 5.54 -1.57
CA LEU A 287 10.98 6.10 -2.81
C LEU A 287 10.07 5.13 -3.55
N GLN A 288 10.52 3.90 -3.75
CA GLN A 288 9.76 2.91 -4.51
C GLN A 288 8.51 2.45 -3.74
N TYR A 289 8.65 2.17 -2.46
CA TYR A 289 7.54 1.70 -1.63
C TYR A 289 6.42 2.74 -1.56
N TYR A 290 6.75 3.96 -1.13
CA TYR A 290 5.75 5.03 -0.97
C TYR A 290 5.30 5.66 -2.29
N SER A 291 5.94 5.36 -3.39
CA SER A 291 5.41 5.72 -4.71
C SER A 291 4.08 5.02 -5.05
N SER A 292 3.78 3.92 -4.37
CA SER A 292 2.59 3.08 -4.59
C SER A 292 1.68 2.99 -3.36
N VAL A 293 2.20 3.34 -2.18
CA VAL A 293 1.56 3.26 -0.87
C VAL A 293 1.49 4.65 -0.26
N LYS A 294 0.39 4.96 0.41
CA LYS A 294 0.26 6.25 1.10
C LYS A 294 1.22 6.28 2.30
N PRO A 295 2.08 7.32 2.44
CA PRO A 295 2.95 7.46 3.61
C PRO A 295 2.18 7.55 4.92
N PRO A 296 2.74 7.08 6.07
CA PRO A 296 2.17 7.23 7.41
C PRO A 296 2.31 8.68 7.92
N ASN A 297 1.78 8.98 9.11
CA ASN A 297 2.05 10.26 9.78
C ASN A 297 3.50 10.36 10.23
N GLU A 298 4.07 9.23 10.62
CA GLU A 298 5.44 9.15 11.12
C GLU A 298 6.13 7.89 10.59
N LEU A 299 7.36 8.07 10.13
CA LEU A 299 8.23 6.98 9.71
C LEU A 299 9.40 6.87 10.69
N ILE A 300 9.51 5.74 11.36
CA ILE A 300 10.53 5.43 12.37
C ILE A 300 11.61 4.59 11.70
N LEU A 301 12.86 5.06 11.78
CA LEU A 301 13.99 4.55 11.02
C LEU A 301 15.21 4.32 11.93
N PRO A 302 16.13 3.41 11.59
CA PRO A 302 17.40 3.25 12.30
C PRO A 302 18.40 4.37 11.98
N ALA A 303 18.29 4.99 10.80
CA ALA A 303 19.10 6.12 10.34
C ALA A 303 18.25 7.07 9.50
N LEU A 304 18.62 8.35 9.44
CA LEU A 304 17.94 9.31 8.57
C LEU A 304 18.29 9.04 7.11
N PRO A 305 17.29 9.03 6.22
CA PRO A 305 17.52 8.98 4.78
C PRO A 305 18.13 10.31 4.27
N GLY A 306 18.43 10.36 2.99
CA GLY A 306 18.94 11.57 2.36
C GLY A 306 18.01 12.78 2.49
N SER A 307 18.59 13.98 2.33
CA SER A 307 17.86 15.25 2.42
C SER A 307 16.68 15.30 1.43
N GLY A 308 15.60 16.00 1.80
CA GLY A 308 14.40 16.16 0.98
C GLY A 308 13.37 15.00 1.11
N MET A 309 13.72 13.89 1.77
CA MET A 309 12.83 12.73 1.87
C MET A 309 11.55 13.03 2.68
N GLU A 310 11.66 13.79 3.76
CA GLU A 310 10.52 14.19 4.59
C GLU A 310 9.53 15.07 3.82
N GLU A 311 10.05 16.03 3.03
CA GLU A 311 9.24 16.88 2.17
C GLU A 311 8.58 16.08 1.03
N TYR A 312 9.30 15.15 0.43
CA TYR A 312 8.76 14.25 -0.60
C TYR A 312 7.60 13.41 -0.07
N LEU A 313 7.76 12.77 1.10
CA LEU A 313 6.70 11.98 1.73
C LEU A 313 5.50 12.86 2.13
N THR A 314 5.76 14.07 2.61
CA THR A 314 4.74 15.08 2.93
C THR A 314 3.95 15.47 1.66
N HIS A 315 4.64 15.68 0.55
CA HIS A 315 4.00 15.95 -0.74
C HIS A 315 3.11 14.79 -1.21
N LEU A 316 3.60 13.55 -1.14
CA LEU A 316 2.82 12.36 -1.49
C LEU A 316 1.59 12.15 -0.59
N ARG A 317 1.73 12.44 0.69
CA ARG A 317 0.65 12.27 1.67
C ARG A 317 -0.40 13.37 1.59
N GLY A 318 0.01 14.59 1.26
CA GLY A 318 -0.79 15.82 1.33
C GLY A 318 -0.94 16.40 2.75
N THR A 319 -0.25 15.82 3.75
CA THR A 319 -0.15 16.30 5.14
C THR A 319 1.25 15.99 5.67
N HIS A 320 1.70 16.74 6.68
CA HIS A 320 3.06 16.58 7.22
C HIS A 320 3.36 15.13 7.63
N VAL A 321 4.53 14.64 7.23
CA VAL A 321 5.10 13.35 7.60
C VAL A 321 6.37 13.62 8.40
N THR A 322 6.54 12.98 9.55
CA THR A 322 7.73 13.13 10.39
C THR A 322 8.65 11.91 10.23
N LEU A 323 9.95 12.15 10.05
CA LEU A 323 10.98 11.12 10.11
C LEU A 323 11.61 11.10 11.51
N THR A 324 11.60 9.94 12.15
CA THR A 324 12.10 9.79 13.53
C THR A 324 13.17 8.71 13.62
N VAL A 325 14.33 9.06 14.19
CA VAL A 325 15.36 8.10 14.59
C VAL A 325 15.40 8.07 16.14
N PRO A 326 14.70 7.10 16.77
CA PRO A 326 14.55 7.08 18.21
C PRO A 326 15.82 6.59 18.91
N LYS A 327 16.24 7.31 19.95
CA LYS A 327 17.38 6.91 20.79
C LYS A 327 16.96 6.11 22.03
N GLN A 328 15.71 6.31 22.51
CA GLN A 328 15.16 5.68 23.71
C GLN A 328 13.63 5.68 23.69
N GLY A 329 13.00 4.95 24.60
CA GLY A 329 11.56 4.90 24.78
C GLY A 329 10.84 3.87 23.90
N GLU A 330 9.49 3.95 23.83
CA GLU A 330 8.62 2.98 23.18
C GLU A 330 8.98 2.79 21.68
N LYS A 331 9.25 3.87 20.96
CA LYS A 331 9.63 3.83 19.55
C LYS A 331 10.96 3.11 19.30
N LYS A 332 11.93 3.30 20.21
CA LYS A 332 13.20 2.56 20.16
C LYS A 332 12.97 1.08 20.41
N HIS A 333 12.11 0.72 21.36
CA HIS A 333 11.76 -0.66 21.64
C HIS A 333 11.10 -1.34 20.41
N LEU A 334 10.21 -0.64 19.71
CA LEU A 334 9.59 -1.15 18.49
C LEU A 334 10.60 -1.32 17.34
N LEU A 335 11.56 -0.40 17.23
CA LEU A 335 12.64 -0.50 16.25
C LEU A 335 13.55 -1.71 16.54
N ASP A 336 13.87 -1.94 17.81
CA ASP A 336 14.66 -3.11 18.26
C ASP A 336 13.90 -4.42 18.09
N LEU A 337 12.58 -4.40 18.30
CA LEU A 337 11.70 -5.54 17.99
C LEU A 337 11.73 -5.90 16.50
N ALA A 338 11.69 -4.88 15.63
CA ALA A 338 11.82 -5.07 14.19
C ALA A 338 13.16 -5.72 13.83
N PHE A 339 14.26 -5.26 14.44
CA PHE A 339 15.59 -5.84 14.22
C PHE A 339 15.67 -7.32 14.68
N LYS A 340 15.17 -7.63 15.89
CA LYS A 340 15.13 -9.03 16.38
C LYS A 340 14.35 -9.96 15.45
N ASN A 341 13.32 -9.47 14.79
CA ASN A 341 12.57 -10.27 13.82
C ASN A 341 13.40 -10.58 12.56
N LEU A 342 14.33 -9.71 12.17
CA LEU A 342 15.26 -9.97 11.05
C LEU A 342 16.33 -11.00 11.42
N GLU A 343 16.77 -11.05 12.68
CA GLU A 343 17.77 -12.04 13.13
C GLU A 343 17.23 -13.48 13.19
N VAL A 344 15.92 -13.65 13.27
CA VAL A 344 15.24 -14.94 13.39
C VAL A 344 14.67 -15.44 12.06
N SER A 345 14.55 -14.55 11.05
CA SER A 345 14.05 -14.88 9.70
C SER A 345 15.16 -15.32 8.79
#